data_003ca92506a724ccb3c48bdeba35720f
#
_entry.id   003ca92506a724ccb3c48bdeba35720f
#
_cell.length_a   1.000
_cell.length_b   1.000
_cell.length_c   1.000
_cell.angle_alpha   90.00
_cell.angle_beta   90.00
_cell.angle_gamma   90.00
#
_symmetry.space_group_name_H-M   'P 1'
#
loop_
_entity.id
_entity.type
_entity.pdbx_description
1 polymer ?
#
loop_
_entity_poly.entity_id
_entity_poly.type
_entity_poly.pdbx_seq_one_letter_code
_entity_poly.pdbx_strand_id
1 'polypeptide(L)'
;MPQIVSLQVGLPADRHYANDVDGEGKVWRSGIFKTPVEGAVYLGKENFAGDRQADLKNHGGPDKAVLMYGAGHYDYWRRVLPQLDWVYGGFGENLTVTEMTEDKVALGDVYAIGSVRIEVSQPRHPCWKLARRWQQKDLAARVQENRFGGWYVRVLQEGSVEAGQKLTLLERPYPEWTISRVFDIIYNLDRDVDESLALAHCPA
;
A
#
# COMPACT_ATOMS: atom_id res chain seq x y z
N MET A 1 18.80 -0.47 7.78
CA MET A 1 17.70 -1.38 8.19
C MET A 1 16.38 -0.67 7.98
N PRO A 2 15.42 -1.28 7.32
CA PRO A 2 14.10 -0.68 7.08
C PRO A 2 13.46 -0.17 8.37
N GLN A 3 12.79 0.99 8.27
CA GLN A 3 12.19 1.68 9.40
C GLN A 3 10.86 2.31 8.97
N ILE A 4 9.87 2.31 9.86
CA ILE A 4 8.61 3.04 9.70
C ILE A 4 8.92 4.53 9.94
N VAL A 5 8.82 5.34 8.88
CA VAL A 5 9.01 6.80 9.01
C VAL A 5 7.71 7.52 9.34
N SER A 6 6.57 6.89 9.04
CA SER A 6 5.25 7.43 9.39
C SER A 6 4.21 6.32 9.43
N LEU A 7 3.30 6.39 10.40
CA LEU A 7 2.12 5.56 10.54
C LEU A 7 0.89 6.44 10.38
N GLN A 8 -0.04 5.99 9.52
CA GLN A 8 -1.23 6.77 9.19
C GLN A 8 -2.49 5.92 9.33
N VAL A 9 -3.56 6.56 9.82
CA VAL A 9 -4.89 5.97 9.93
C VAL A 9 -5.94 6.90 9.34
N GLY A 10 -7.09 6.37 8.94
CA GLY A 10 -8.19 7.17 8.43
C GLY A 10 -9.50 6.40 8.36
N LEU A 11 -10.56 7.01 8.83
CA LEU A 11 -11.91 6.47 8.71
C LEU A 11 -12.54 6.87 7.38
N PRO A 12 -13.42 6.04 6.80
CA PRO A 12 -14.18 6.39 5.62
C PRO A 12 -15.03 7.64 5.83
N ALA A 13 -14.85 8.61 4.94
CA ALA A 13 -15.65 9.82 4.92
C ALA A 13 -16.14 10.13 3.50
N ASP A 14 -17.24 10.86 3.41
CA ASP A 14 -17.77 11.36 2.15
C ASP A 14 -16.92 12.54 1.67
N ARG A 15 -16.63 12.55 0.38
CA ARG A 15 -15.81 13.55 -0.30
C ARG A 15 -16.56 14.09 -1.50
N HIS A 16 -16.34 15.37 -1.76
CA HIS A 16 -16.91 16.07 -2.91
C HIS A 16 -15.92 17.13 -3.39
N TYR A 17 -15.73 17.20 -4.69
CA TYR A 17 -14.97 18.26 -5.33
C TYR A 17 -15.88 18.95 -6.36
N ALA A 18 -15.99 20.28 -6.27
CA ALA A 18 -16.84 21.05 -7.18
C ALA A 18 -16.40 20.90 -8.65
N ASN A 19 -15.08 20.79 -8.88
CA ASN A 19 -14.46 20.56 -10.19
C ASN A 19 -13.69 19.23 -10.15
N ASP A 20 -14.42 18.12 -9.98
CA ASP A 20 -13.81 16.79 -9.95
C ASP A 20 -13.16 16.45 -11.29
N VAL A 21 -11.97 15.84 -11.27
CA VAL A 21 -11.24 15.42 -12.48
C VAL A 21 -12.04 14.48 -13.38
N ASP A 22 -13.02 13.77 -12.84
CA ASP A 22 -13.92 12.92 -13.59
C ASP A 22 -15.13 13.68 -14.14
N GLY A 23 -15.27 14.99 -13.88
CA GLY A 23 -16.32 15.85 -14.40
C GLY A 23 -17.73 15.56 -13.86
N GLU A 24 -17.88 14.69 -12.86
CA GLU A 24 -19.18 14.24 -12.38
C GLU A 24 -19.68 14.97 -11.13
N GLY A 25 -18.80 15.64 -10.37
CA GLY A 25 -19.15 16.36 -9.13
C GLY A 25 -19.89 15.54 -8.09
N LYS A 26 -19.84 14.20 -8.18
CA LYS A 26 -20.59 13.30 -7.31
C LYS A 26 -19.87 13.09 -5.97
N VAL A 27 -20.65 12.97 -4.91
CA VAL A 27 -20.14 12.53 -3.61
C VAL A 27 -19.62 11.10 -3.71
N TRP A 28 -18.44 10.85 -3.13
CA TRP A 28 -17.84 9.52 -3.06
C TRP A 28 -17.26 9.25 -1.67
N ARG A 29 -17.38 8.01 -1.20
CA ARG A 29 -16.94 7.59 0.13
C ARG A 29 -15.59 6.90 0.07
N SER A 30 -14.63 7.30 0.94
CA SER A 30 -13.31 6.69 0.95
C SER A 30 -12.58 6.83 2.29
N GLY A 31 -11.78 5.80 2.63
CA GLY A 31 -10.77 5.83 3.69
C GLY A 31 -9.35 6.12 3.18
N ILE A 32 -9.20 6.59 1.91
CA ILE A 32 -7.87 6.87 1.33
C ILE A 32 -7.17 8.08 1.97
N PHE A 33 -7.92 8.96 2.61
CA PHE A 33 -7.38 10.14 3.29
C PHE A 33 -6.92 9.75 4.70
N LYS A 34 -5.69 9.28 4.77
CA LYS A 34 -5.06 8.92 6.03
C LYS A 34 -4.19 10.06 6.53
N THR A 35 -4.10 10.21 7.83
CA THR A 35 -3.30 11.23 8.52
C THR A 35 -2.30 10.56 9.44
N PRO A 36 -1.08 11.11 9.58
CA PRO A 36 -0.10 10.62 10.53
C PRO A 36 -0.64 10.62 11.96
N VAL A 37 -0.25 9.61 12.73
CA VAL A 37 -0.53 9.52 14.18
C VAL A 37 0.77 9.47 14.94
N GLU A 38 0.80 10.14 16.10
CA GLU A 38 1.89 10.06 17.06
C GLU A 38 1.63 8.94 18.06
N GLY A 39 2.72 8.29 18.50
CA GLY A 39 2.68 7.20 19.47
C GLY A 39 2.23 5.86 18.90
N ALA A 40 2.09 4.90 19.80
CA ALA A 40 1.79 3.52 19.44
C ALA A 40 0.30 3.32 19.12
N VAL A 41 0.02 2.64 17.99
CA VAL A 41 -1.34 2.29 17.55
C VAL A 41 -1.48 0.77 17.50
N TYR A 42 -2.56 0.23 18.05
CA TYR A 42 -2.83 -1.20 18.02
C TYR A 42 -3.19 -1.67 16.60
N LEU A 43 -2.50 -2.71 16.14
CA LEU A 43 -2.75 -3.42 14.89
C LEU A 43 -3.44 -4.74 15.21
N GLY A 44 -4.73 -4.82 14.85
CA GLY A 44 -5.51 -6.05 14.86
C GLY A 44 -5.39 -6.83 13.55
N LYS A 45 -6.14 -7.93 13.43
CA LYS A 45 -6.08 -8.84 12.26
C LYS A 45 -6.38 -8.17 10.93
N GLU A 46 -7.19 -7.14 10.89
CA GLU A 46 -7.66 -6.53 9.64
C GLU A 46 -7.28 -5.04 9.49
N ASN A 47 -7.01 -4.33 10.59
CA ASN A 47 -6.78 -2.88 10.55
C ASN A 47 -6.02 -2.39 11.78
N PHE A 48 -5.39 -1.21 11.63
CA PHE A 48 -5.03 -0.37 12.76
C PHE A 48 -6.26 0.18 13.49
N ALA A 49 -6.16 0.39 14.80
CA ALA A 49 -7.14 1.16 15.54
C ALA A 49 -7.29 2.57 14.90
N GLY A 50 -8.53 2.99 14.65
CA GLY A 50 -8.80 4.26 13.96
C GLY A 50 -8.70 4.23 12.43
N ASP A 51 -8.44 3.06 11.84
CA ASP A 51 -8.41 2.88 10.38
C ASP A 51 -9.57 2.00 9.89
N ARG A 52 -10.10 2.28 8.70
CA ARG A 52 -11.10 1.43 8.01
C ARG A 52 -11.09 1.69 6.50
N GLN A 53 -11.57 0.69 5.76
CA GLN A 53 -11.83 0.79 4.32
C GLN A 53 -13.31 1.09 4.06
N ALA A 54 -13.60 1.89 3.02
CA ALA A 54 -14.98 2.20 2.60
C ALA A 54 -15.60 1.08 1.75
N ASP A 55 -14.76 0.33 1.05
CA ASP A 55 -15.13 -0.76 0.15
C ASP A 55 -14.45 -2.03 0.64
N LEU A 56 -15.20 -2.82 1.42
CA LEU A 56 -14.67 -4.03 2.02
C LEU A 56 -14.50 -5.17 1.01
N LYS A 57 -15.24 -5.13 -0.11
CA LYS A 57 -15.12 -6.16 -1.14
C LYS A 57 -13.78 -6.10 -1.88
N ASN A 58 -13.34 -4.89 -2.21
CA ASN A 58 -12.13 -4.69 -3.03
C ASN A 58 -10.89 -4.31 -2.20
N HIS A 59 -11.07 -3.71 -1.01
CA HIS A 59 -9.99 -3.16 -0.20
C HIS A 59 -9.98 -3.65 1.26
N GLY A 60 -10.87 -4.56 1.64
CA GLY A 60 -10.94 -5.15 2.98
C GLY A 60 -10.45 -6.59 3.03
N GLY A 61 -10.51 -7.15 4.23
CA GLY A 61 -10.12 -8.52 4.54
C GLY A 61 -8.71 -8.66 5.10
N PRO A 62 -8.39 -9.84 5.67
CA PRO A 62 -7.12 -10.06 6.37
C PRO A 62 -5.89 -9.89 5.47
N ASP A 63 -5.99 -10.22 4.17
CA ASP A 63 -4.88 -10.09 3.21
C ASP A 63 -4.62 -8.65 2.76
N LYS A 64 -5.47 -7.70 3.17
CA LYS A 64 -5.34 -6.27 2.93
C LYS A 64 -5.39 -5.46 4.22
N ALA A 65 -4.92 -6.06 5.31
CA ALA A 65 -4.98 -5.46 6.64
C ALA A 65 -4.20 -4.13 6.73
N VAL A 66 -3.02 -4.09 6.11
CA VAL A 66 -2.14 -2.90 6.12
C VAL A 66 -1.57 -2.68 4.73
N LEU A 67 -1.66 -1.46 4.23
CA LEU A 67 -0.95 -1.02 3.04
C LEU A 67 0.38 -0.40 3.44
N MET A 68 1.47 -0.91 2.85
CA MET A 68 2.83 -0.40 3.01
C MET A 68 3.30 0.30 1.72
N TYR A 69 4.13 1.34 1.87
CA TYR A 69 4.63 2.13 0.75
C TYR A 69 6.06 2.62 1.00
N GLY A 70 6.90 2.56 -0.02
CA GLY A 70 8.29 2.99 0.05
C GLY A 70 8.43 4.51 0.16
N ALA A 71 9.09 5.02 1.19
CA ALA A 71 9.31 6.46 1.40
C ALA A 71 10.05 7.11 0.22
N GLY A 72 11.00 6.40 -0.41
CA GLY A 72 11.76 6.90 -1.56
C GLY A 72 10.92 7.25 -2.79
N HIS A 73 9.73 6.66 -2.93
CA HIS A 73 8.83 7.00 -4.04
C HIS A 73 8.29 8.44 -3.94
N TYR A 74 8.19 9.00 -2.74
CA TYR A 74 7.76 10.38 -2.56
C TYR A 74 8.72 11.40 -3.18
N ASP A 75 10.03 11.11 -3.19
CA ASP A 75 11.02 11.98 -3.83
C ASP A 75 10.88 11.97 -5.37
N TYR A 76 10.52 10.82 -5.94
CA TYR A 76 10.15 10.73 -7.35
C TYR A 76 8.90 11.58 -7.64
N TRP A 77 7.83 11.42 -6.85
CA TRP A 77 6.58 12.14 -7.08
C TRP A 77 6.73 13.65 -6.91
N ARG A 78 7.47 14.12 -5.92
CA ARG A 78 7.80 15.56 -5.73
C ARG A 78 8.52 16.14 -6.95
N ARG A 79 9.36 15.33 -7.62
CA ARG A 79 10.09 15.77 -8.82
C ARG A 79 9.23 15.82 -10.07
N VAL A 80 8.35 14.81 -10.27
CA VAL A 80 7.56 14.70 -11.52
C VAL A 80 6.22 15.42 -11.47
N LEU A 81 5.70 15.67 -10.28
CA LEU A 81 4.45 16.40 -10.02
C LEU A 81 4.67 17.41 -8.88
N PRO A 82 5.54 18.42 -9.08
CA PRO A 82 5.94 19.36 -8.02
C PRO A 82 4.82 20.31 -7.57
N GLN A 83 3.73 20.39 -8.34
CA GLN A 83 2.56 21.20 -8.00
C GLN A 83 1.67 20.56 -6.91
N LEU A 84 1.91 19.29 -6.56
CA LEU A 84 1.14 18.57 -5.54
C LEU A 84 1.91 18.56 -4.21
N ASP A 85 1.20 18.82 -3.13
CA ASP A 85 1.76 18.80 -1.77
C ASP A 85 1.80 17.35 -1.23
N TRP A 86 2.85 16.63 -1.64
CA TRP A 86 3.03 15.22 -1.30
C TRP A 86 3.34 15.01 0.19
N VAL A 87 2.42 14.39 0.89
CA VAL A 87 2.54 13.99 2.29
C VAL A 87 2.46 12.48 2.45
N TYR A 88 3.07 11.91 3.46
CA TYR A 88 2.93 10.49 3.81
C TYR A 88 1.46 10.14 4.08
N GLY A 89 1.05 8.95 3.69
CA GLY A 89 -0.36 8.59 3.58
C GLY A 89 -1.00 8.98 2.25
N GLY A 90 -0.25 9.66 1.37
CA GLY A 90 -0.69 10.21 0.08
C GLY A 90 -1.27 9.17 -0.88
N PHE A 91 -0.81 7.94 -0.81
CA PHE A 91 -1.31 6.80 -1.59
C PHE A 91 -2.34 5.96 -0.84
N GLY A 92 -2.73 6.38 0.37
CA GLY A 92 -3.66 5.66 1.25
C GLY A 92 -2.97 4.58 2.06
N GLU A 93 -1.65 4.57 2.10
CA GLU A 93 -0.88 3.64 2.91
C GLU A 93 -1.02 3.91 4.41
N ASN A 94 -0.88 2.83 5.18
CA ASN A 94 -0.84 2.86 6.63
C ASN A 94 0.58 3.03 7.17
N LEU A 95 1.55 2.40 6.49
CA LEU A 95 2.96 2.47 6.86
C LEU A 95 3.78 3.00 5.69
N THR A 96 4.47 4.12 5.90
CA THR A 96 5.52 4.60 5.00
C THR A 96 6.86 4.14 5.54
N VAL A 97 7.65 3.41 4.73
CA VAL A 97 8.85 2.70 5.18
C VAL A 97 10.09 3.07 4.35
N THR A 98 11.25 3.13 5.00
CA THR A 98 12.54 3.34 4.32
C THR A 98 13.13 2.02 3.82
N GLU A 99 14.03 2.10 2.85
CA GLU A 99 14.85 0.99 2.33
C GLU A 99 14.07 -0.23 1.80
N MET A 100 12.75 -0.10 1.65
CA MET A 100 11.87 -1.12 1.09
C MET A 100 11.20 -0.58 -0.17
N THR A 101 11.26 -1.38 -1.24
CA THR A 101 10.65 -1.10 -2.54
C THR A 101 10.10 -2.40 -3.12
N GLU A 102 9.26 -2.30 -4.12
CA GLU A 102 8.58 -3.44 -4.73
C GLU A 102 9.53 -4.48 -5.34
N ASP A 103 10.75 -4.08 -5.70
CA ASP A 103 11.82 -4.97 -6.19
C ASP A 103 12.58 -5.70 -5.07
N LYS A 104 12.46 -5.23 -3.83
CA LYS A 104 13.16 -5.79 -2.65
C LYS A 104 12.27 -6.60 -1.72
N VAL A 105 10.96 -6.47 -1.87
CA VAL A 105 9.96 -7.18 -1.06
C VAL A 105 9.35 -8.30 -1.90
N ALA A 106 9.22 -9.49 -1.33
CA ALA A 106 8.65 -10.66 -2.02
C ALA A 106 7.37 -11.16 -1.34
N LEU A 107 6.53 -11.88 -2.09
CA LEU A 107 5.35 -12.57 -1.53
C LEU A 107 5.79 -13.53 -0.42
N GLY A 108 4.99 -13.60 0.64
CA GLY A 108 5.27 -14.45 1.79
C GLY A 108 6.42 -13.96 2.69
N ASP A 109 7.08 -12.82 2.37
CA ASP A 109 8.07 -12.24 3.29
C ASP A 109 7.41 -11.98 4.65
N VAL A 110 8.00 -12.51 5.71
CA VAL A 110 7.55 -12.27 7.08
C VAL A 110 8.47 -11.26 7.76
N TYR A 111 7.87 -10.19 8.27
CA TYR A 111 8.59 -9.15 9.01
C TYR A 111 8.13 -9.07 10.46
N ALA A 112 9.09 -8.79 11.35
CA ALA A 112 8.85 -8.38 12.74
C ALA A 112 8.86 -6.85 12.86
N ILE A 113 7.90 -6.31 13.63
CA ILE A 113 7.86 -4.92 14.11
C ILE A 113 7.63 -5.00 15.62
N GLY A 114 8.69 -4.98 16.41
CA GLY A 114 8.57 -5.31 17.84
C GLY A 114 7.99 -6.71 18.06
N SER A 115 6.86 -6.80 18.77
CA SER A 115 6.11 -8.07 18.96
C SER A 115 5.20 -8.44 17.79
N VAL A 116 4.86 -7.50 16.91
CA VAL A 116 3.98 -7.72 15.77
C VAL A 116 4.67 -8.57 14.69
N ARG A 117 3.91 -9.43 14.01
CA ARG A 117 4.36 -10.18 12.84
C ARG A 117 3.39 -9.93 11.70
N ILE A 118 3.93 -9.56 10.56
CA ILE A 118 3.20 -9.32 9.32
C ILE A 118 3.80 -10.14 8.19
N GLU A 119 2.97 -10.51 7.22
CA GLU A 119 3.37 -11.26 6.04
C GLU A 119 2.91 -10.55 4.78
N VAL A 120 3.78 -10.43 3.80
CA VAL A 120 3.47 -9.80 2.50
C VAL A 120 2.51 -10.70 1.72
N SER A 121 1.34 -10.16 1.38
CA SER A 121 0.23 -10.92 0.78
C SER A 121 0.04 -10.66 -0.72
N GLN A 122 0.19 -9.42 -1.17
CA GLN A 122 -0.07 -9.07 -2.56
C GLN A 122 0.42 -7.65 -2.92
N PRO A 123 0.73 -7.37 -4.22
CA PRO A 123 0.90 -6.00 -4.69
C PRO A 123 -0.41 -5.21 -4.57
N ARG A 124 -0.30 -3.90 -4.35
CA ARG A 124 -1.47 -3.04 -4.34
C ARG A 124 -1.80 -2.57 -5.74
N HIS A 125 -3.02 -2.84 -6.18
CA HIS A 125 -3.58 -2.29 -7.42
C HIS A 125 -3.93 -0.81 -7.28
N PRO A 126 -3.40 0.12 -8.11
CA PRO A 126 -3.83 1.51 -8.09
C PRO A 126 -5.29 1.64 -8.52
N CYS A 127 -6.07 2.43 -7.80
CA CYS A 127 -7.48 2.64 -8.08
C CYS A 127 -7.77 4.11 -8.45
N TRP A 128 -8.92 4.34 -9.08
CA TRP A 128 -9.39 5.67 -9.51
C TRP A 128 -9.43 6.71 -8.35
N LYS A 129 -9.54 6.27 -7.10
CA LYS A 129 -9.57 7.15 -5.92
C LYS A 129 -8.27 7.96 -5.74
N LEU A 130 -7.14 7.47 -6.27
CA LEU A 130 -5.90 8.23 -6.29
C LEU A 130 -6.00 9.49 -7.16
N ALA A 131 -6.55 9.33 -8.38
CA ALA A 131 -6.76 10.45 -9.28
C ALA A 131 -7.66 11.52 -8.65
N ARG A 132 -8.75 11.10 -8.01
CA ARG A 132 -9.65 12.02 -7.31
C ARG A 132 -9.03 12.67 -6.07
N ARG A 133 -8.29 11.90 -5.26
CA ARG A 133 -7.63 12.48 -4.08
C ARG A 133 -6.69 13.62 -4.45
N TRP A 134 -5.90 13.43 -5.48
CA TRP A 134 -4.86 14.37 -5.90
C TRP A 134 -5.31 15.30 -7.03
N GLN A 135 -6.55 15.18 -7.52
CA GLN A 135 -7.06 15.91 -8.68
C GLN A 135 -6.11 15.82 -9.90
N GLN A 136 -5.49 14.64 -10.05
CA GLN A 136 -4.54 14.31 -11.11
C GLN A 136 -5.04 13.06 -11.86
N LYS A 137 -5.68 13.27 -13.03
CA LYS A 137 -6.44 12.26 -13.77
C LYS A 137 -5.63 11.01 -14.13
N ASP A 138 -4.37 11.17 -14.49
CA ASP A 138 -3.48 10.11 -14.94
C ASP A 138 -2.64 9.47 -13.82
N LEU A 139 -2.85 9.86 -12.56
CA LEU A 139 -2.00 9.39 -11.45
C LEU A 139 -2.03 7.87 -11.27
N ALA A 140 -3.21 7.24 -11.39
CA ALA A 140 -3.31 5.79 -11.27
C ALA A 140 -2.52 5.05 -12.37
N ALA A 141 -2.58 5.56 -13.61
CA ALA A 141 -1.79 5.03 -14.73
C ALA A 141 -0.29 5.19 -14.49
N ARG A 142 0.16 6.37 -14.04
CA ARG A 142 1.57 6.61 -13.70
C ARG A 142 2.08 5.70 -12.58
N VAL A 143 1.25 5.44 -11.56
CA VAL A 143 1.59 4.49 -10.48
C VAL A 143 1.76 3.08 -11.05
N GLN A 144 0.89 2.68 -11.97
CA GLN A 144 0.99 1.38 -12.65
C GLN A 144 2.25 1.28 -13.51
N GLU A 145 2.53 2.28 -14.35
CA GLU A 145 3.70 2.32 -15.23
C GLU A 145 5.03 2.26 -14.46
N ASN A 146 5.10 2.94 -13.31
CA ASN A 146 6.30 2.94 -12.46
C ASN A 146 6.36 1.75 -11.49
N ARG A 147 5.29 0.96 -11.35
CA ARG A 147 5.13 -0.11 -10.36
C ARG A 147 5.16 0.38 -8.91
N PHE A 148 4.97 1.67 -8.68
CA PHE A 148 5.00 2.29 -7.34
C PHE A 148 3.63 2.19 -6.65
N GLY A 149 3.08 0.98 -6.59
CA GLY A 149 1.79 0.69 -5.97
C GLY A 149 1.85 0.50 -4.47
N GLY A 150 2.99 0.09 -3.95
CA GLY A 150 3.11 -0.49 -2.62
C GLY A 150 2.60 -1.93 -2.58
N TRP A 151 2.51 -2.46 -1.38
CA TRP A 151 2.06 -3.84 -1.15
C TRP A 151 1.21 -3.95 0.10
N TYR A 152 0.32 -4.92 0.11
CA TYR A 152 -0.46 -5.28 1.28
C TYR A 152 0.25 -6.34 2.11
N VAL A 153 -0.06 -6.33 3.40
CA VAL A 153 0.37 -7.37 4.33
C VAL A 153 -0.82 -7.87 5.17
N ARG A 154 -0.78 -9.15 5.53
CA ARG A 154 -1.65 -9.76 6.53
C ARG A 154 -0.97 -9.75 7.89
N VAL A 155 -1.77 -9.81 8.97
CA VAL A 155 -1.27 -9.77 10.34
C VAL A 155 -1.23 -11.18 10.92
N LEU A 156 -0.03 -11.73 11.11
CA LEU A 156 0.17 -13.03 11.74
C LEU A 156 0.04 -12.91 13.27
N GLN A 157 0.65 -11.86 13.85
CA GLN A 157 0.59 -11.58 15.29
C GLN A 157 0.27 -10.10 15.50
N GLU A 158 -0.81 -9.86 16.23
CA GLU A 158 -1.29 -8.54 16.61
C GLU A 158 -0.41 -7.87 17.66
N GLY A 159 -0.53 -6.54 17.80
CA GLY A 159 0.17 -5.76 18.81
C GLY A 159 0.24 -4.29 18.45
N SER A 160 1.03 -3.53 19.20
CA SER A 160 1.19 -2.09 18.96
C SER A 160 2.36 -1.78 18.04
N VAL A 161 2.15 -0.85 17.12
CA VAL A 161 3.14 -0.37 16.15
C VAL A 161 3.24 1.14 16.27
N GLU A 162 4.46 1.67 16.13
CA GLU A 162 4.75 3.10 16.21
C GLU A 162 5.74 3.51 15.12
N ALA A 163 5.64 4.76 14.66
CA ALA A 163 6.68 5.34 13.81
C ALA A 163 8.04 5.33 14.54
N GLY A 164 9.11 5.12 13.77
CA GLY A 164 10.46 4.95 14.33
C GLY A 164 10.85 3.48 14.55
N GLN A 165 9.92 2.55 14.61
CA GLN A 165 10.25 1.13 14.75
C GLN A 165 10.89 0.55 13.49
N LYS A 166 11.79 -0.41 13.70
CA LYS A 166 12.49 -1.14 12.63
C LYS A 166 11.67 -2.34 12.19
N LEU A 167 11.79 -2.68 10.89
CA LEU A 167 11.29 -3.93 10.33
C LEU A 167 12.47 -4.91 10.20
N THR A 168 12.31 -6.09 10.76
CA THR A 168 13.29 -7.18 10.63
C THR A 168 12.69 -8.29 9.80
N LEU A 169 13.33 -8.62 8.68
CA LEU A 169 12.94 -9.78 7.87
C LEU A 169 13.25 -11.04 8.66
N LEU A 170 12.24 -11.88 8.87
CA LEU A 170 12.34 -13.17 9.56
C LEU A 170 12.42 -14.32 8.58
N GLU A 171 11.56 -14.30 7.55
CA GLU A 171 11.42 -15.37 6.57
C GLU A 171 11.24 -14.79 5.16
N ARG A 172 11.80 -15.47 4.15
CA ARG A 172 11.60 -15.19 2.72
C ARG A 172 11.46 -16.50 1.97
N PRO A 173 10.25 -17.07 1.95
CA PRO A 173 10.04 -18.40 1.33
C PRO A 173 10.08 -18.36 -0.19
N TYR A 174 9.73 -17.23 -0.82
CA TYR A 174 9.59 -17.11 -2.28
C TYR A 174 10.37 -15.90 -2.82
N PRO A 175 11.71 -15.90 -2.75
CA PRO A 175 12.52 -14.73 -3.13
C PRO A 175 12.40 -14.33 -4.60
N GLU A 176 11.97 -15.26 -5.47
CA GLU A 176 11.71 -15.02 -6.88
C GLU A 176 10.45 -14.20 -7.16
N TRP A 177 9.47 -14.23 -6.25
CA TRP A 177 8.20 -13.51 -6.39
C TRP A 177 8.26 -12.12 -5.74
N THR A 178 9.15 -11.26 -6.23
CA THR A 178 9.15 -9.86 -5.79
C THR A 178 7.84 -9.19 -6.16
N ILE A 179 7.41 -8.20 -5.36
CA ILE A 179 6.17 -7.45 -5.62
C ILE A 179 6.19 -6.82 -7.01
N SER A 180 7.35 -6.32 -7.46
CA SER A 180 7.51 -5.78 -8.82
C SER A 180 7.28 -6.84 -9.89
N ARG A 181 7.86 -8.05 -9.74
CA ARG A 181 7.66 -9.15 -10.69
C ARG A 181 6.21 -9.62 -10.73
N VAL A 182 5.59 -9.78 -9.57
CA VAL A 182 4.16 -10.15 -9.48
C VAL A 182 3.27 -9.10 -10.15
N PHE A 183 3.61 -7.82 -9.96
CA PHE A 183 2.91 -6.71 -10.61
C PHE A 183 3.02 -6.80 -12.14
N ASP A 184 4.21 -7.11 -12.67
CA ASP A 184 4.44 -7.27 -14.11
C ASP A 184 3.60 -8.40 -14.70
N ILE A 185 3.53 -9.55 -14.04
CA ILE A 185 2.71 -10.70 -14.47
C ILE A 185 1.23 -10.31 -14.53
N ILE A 186 0.74 -9.59 -13.52
CA ILE A 186 -0.68 -9.20 -13.45
C ILE A 186 -1.05 -8.20 -14.54
N TYR A 187 -0.16 -7.26 -14.88
CA TYR A 187 -0.44 -6.16 -15.80
C TYR A 187 0.18 -6.33 -17.19
N ASN A 188 1.05 -7.29 -17.39
CA ASN A 188 1.67 -7.54 -18.68
C ASN A 188 0.69 -8.26 -19.61
N LEU A 189 0.42 -7.66 -20.78
CA LEU A 189 -0.47 -8.23 -21.80
C LEU A 189 0.21 -9.37 -22.60
N ASP A 190 1.54 -9.37 -22.66
CA ASP A 190 2.36 -10.44 -23.25
C ASP A 190 2.68 -11.50 -22.18
N ARG A 191 1.64 -12.13 -21.67
CA ARG A 191 1.76 -13.07 -20.55
C ARG A 191 2.54 -14.32 -20.95
N ASP A 192 3.62 -14.57 -20.24
CA ASP A 192 4.17 -15.92 -20.12
C ASP A 192 3.17 -16.77 -19.29
N VAL A 193 2.56 -17.74 -19.97
CA VAL A 193 1.53 -18.61 -19.35
C VAL A 193 2.16 -19.47 -18.26
N ASP A 194 3.40 -19.95 -18.46
CA ASP A 194 4.09 -20.81 -17.50
C ASP A 194 4.42 -20.02 -16.24
N GLU A 195 4.86 -18.76 -16.37
CA GLU A 195 5.12 -17.87 -15.23
C GLU A 195 3.83 -17.52 -14.48
N SER A 196 2.73 -17.26 -15.19
CA SER A 196 1.42 -16.99 -14.59
C SER A 196 0.88 -18.21 -13.82
N LEU A 197 1.08 -19.42 -14.36
CA LEU A 197 0.71 -20.67 -13.67
C LEU A 197 1.59 -20.92 -12.45
N ALA A 198 2.89 -20.67 -12.55
CA ALA A 198 3.83 -20.81 -11.42
C ALA A 198 3.44 -19.86 -10.27
N LEU A 199 3.11 -18.60 -10.58
CA LEU A 199 2.61 -17.64 -9.58
C LEU A 199 1.27 -18.08 -8.97
N ALA A 200 0.35 -18.61 -9.77
CA ALA A 200 -0.95 -19.11 -9.28
C ALA A 200 -0.82 -20.30 -8.32
N HIS A 201 0.29 -21.02 -8.36
CA HIS A 201 0.60 -22.10 -7.42
C HIS A 201 1.45 -21.64 -6.23
N CYS A 202 1.82 -20.35 -6.14
CA CYS A 202 2.52 -19.80 -4.97
C CYS A 202 1.57 -19.82 -3.76
N PRO A 203 1.97 -20.46 -2.62
CA PRO A 203 1.10 -20.58 -1.44
C PRO A 203 0.97 -19.29 -0.61
N ALA A 204 1.66 -18.20 -0.97
CA ALA A 204 1.69 -16.94 -0.20
C ALA A 204 0.37 -16.17 -0.23
#